data_434e2ab4cd97ede6d89df6185c40bef3
#
_entry.id   434e2ab4cd97ede6d89df6185c40bef3
#
_cell.length_a   1.000
_cell.length_b   1.000
_cell.length_c   1.000
_cell.angle_alpha   90.00
_cell.angle_beta   90.00
_cell.angle_gamma   90.00
#
_symmetry.space_group_name_H-M   'P 1'
#
loop_
_entity.id
_entity.type
_entity.pdbx_description
1 polymer ?
#
loop_
_entity_poly.entity_id
_entity_poly.type
_entity_poly.pdbx_seq_one_letter_code
_entity_poly.pdbx_strand_id
1 'polypeptide(L)'
;MRWRVIAWVSLGVNVLLAAAWWSVIRENAAQRATASALAAEQPPPPPARTNIILRRQLFYWRDIESPNYTNYIANLRDIGCPEQTIRDIIIADVNAVYARKRATELVTGEQQWWRSEPDLNVLRAAAQKAQELEEERRALLTSL
;
A
#
# COMPACT_ATOMS: atom_id res chain seq x y z
N MET A 1 -12.11 -15.59 57.86
CA MET A 1 -13.08 -16.45 57.14
C MET A 1 -13.51 -15.92 55.75
N ARG A 2 -13.62 -14.62 55.54
CA ARG A 2 -14.14 -14.01 54.27
C ARG A 2 -13.28 -14.34 52.99
N TRP A 3 -11.97 -14.47 53.11
CA TRP A 3 -11.05 -14.77 51.96
C TRP A 3 -11.27 -16.18 51.40
N ARG A 4 -11.58 -17.15 52.26
CA ARG A 4 -11.82 -18.53 51.81
C ARG A 4 -13.12 -18.63 50.99
N VAL A 5 -14.12 -17.86 51.34
CA VAL A 5 -15.39 -17.80 50.58
C VAL A 5 -15.16 -17.15 49.20
N ILE A 6 -14.40 -16.07 49.13
CA ILE A 6 -14.09 -15.41 47.87
C ILE A 6 -13.30 -16.34 46.93
N ALA A 7 -12.33 -17.10 47.50
CA ALA A 7 -11.56 -18.07 46.69
C ALA A 7 -12.46 -19.19 46.13
N TRP A 8 -13.39 -19.71 46.91
CA TRP A 8 -14.34 -20.74 46.45
C TRP A 8 -15.34 -20.22 45.41
N VAL A 9 -15.80 -18.98 45.55
CA VAL A 9 -16.69 -18.34 44.56
C VAL A 9 -15.92 -18.09 43.27
N SER A 10 -14.69 -17.58 43.33
CA SER A 10 -13.83 -17.39 42.13
C SER A 10 -13.53 -18.70 41.43
N LEU A 11 -13.25 -19.77 42.17
CA LEU A 11 -13.03 -21.10 41.58
C LEU A 11 -14.30 -21.60 40.87
N GLY A 12 -15.47 -21.45 41.49
CA GLY A 12 -16.75 -21.83 40.91
C GLY A 12 -17.06 -21.11 39.61
N VAL A 13 -16.82 -19.80 39.57
CA VAL A 13 -17.00 -19.01 38.33
C VAL A 13 -16.04 -19.49 37.22
N ASN A 14 -14.81 -19.75 37.53
CA ASN A 14 -13.85 -20.24 36.53
C ASN A 14 -14.25 -21.62 35.99
N VAL A 15 -14.73 -22.52 36.82
CA VAL A 15 -15.21 -23.83 36.38
C VAL A 15 -16.42 -23.70 35.46
N LEU A 16 -17.37 -22.83 35.80
CA LEU A 16 -18.53 -22.55 34.95
C LEU A 16 -18.15 -21.96 33.59
N LEU A 17 -17.23 -21.02 33.58
CA LEU A 17 -16.70 -20.45 32.32
C LEU A 17 -15.99 -21.49 31.47
N ALA A 18 -15.18 -22.35 32.08
CA ALA A 18 -14.53 -23.46 31.39
C ALA A 18 -15.52 -24.46 30.79
N ALA A 19 -16.59 -24.78 31.53
CA ALA A 19 -17.65 -25.67 31.05
C ALA A 19 -18.43 -25.04 29.88
N ALA A 20 -18.78 -23.76 29.99
CA ALA A 20 -19.45 -23.02 28.93
C ALA A 20 -18.57 -22.94 27.66
N TRP A 21 -17.28 -22.65 27.81
CA TRP A 21 -16.34 -22.65 26.71
C TRP A 21 -16.20 -24.02 26.03
N TRP A 22 -16.16 -25.08 26.82
CA TRP A 22 -16.10 -26.44 26.31
C TRP A 22 -17.35 -26.83 25.52
N SER A 23 -18.55 -26.42 25.96
CA SER A 23 -19.78 -26.67 25.21
C SER A 23 -19.78 -26.00 23.84
N VAL A 24 -19.35 -24.73 23.77
CA VAL A 24 -19.24 -23.98 22.51
C VAL A 24 -18.24 -24.64 21.54
N ILE A 25 -17.10 -25.13 22.06
CA ILE A 25 -16.13 -25.83 21.22
C ILE A 25 -16.72 -27.12 20.65
N ARG A 26 -17.45 -27.90 21.47
CA ARG A 26 -18.11 -29.13 21.02
C ARG A 26 -19.17 -28.90 19.95
N GLU A 27 -20.00 -27.88 20.13
CA GLU A 27 -21.04 -27.51 19.15
C GLU A 27 -20.41 -27.07 17.82
N ASN A 28 -19.36 -26.23 17.87
CA ASN A 28 -18.63 -25.80 16.68
C ASN A 28 -17.93 -26.98 15.96
N ALA A 29 -17.41 -27.95 16.72
CA ALA A 29 -16.79 -29.15 16.15
C ALA A 29 -17.84 -30.05 15.46
N ALA A 30 -19.01 -30.21 16.07
CA ALA A 30 -20.12 -30.95 15.48
C ALA A 30 -20.64 -30.30 14.19
N GLN A 31 -20.80 -28.96 14.19
CA GLN A 31 -21.22 -28.21 12.98
C GLN A 31 -20.19 -28.32 11.84
N ARG A 32 -18.90 -28.28 12.17
CA ARG A 32 -17.85 -28.48 11.16
C ARG A 32 -17.85 -29.90 10.59
N ALA A 33 -18.08 -30.90 11.41
CA ALA A 33 -18.17 -32.29 10.96
C ALA A 33 -19.36 -32.51 10.02
N THR A 34 -20.53 -31.94 10.35
CA THR A 34 -21.71 -32.01 9.46
C THR A 34 -21.52 -31.24 8.18
N ALA A 35 -20.92 -30.01 8.23
CA ALA A 35 -20.60 -29.25 7.02
C ALA A 35 -19.60 -29.96 6.12
N SER A 36 -18.59 -30.65 6.70
CA SER A 36 -17.63 -31.43 5.92
C SER A 36 -18.29 -32.68 5.30
N ALA A 37 -19.22 -33.33 6.00
CA ALA A 37 -19.95 -34.48 5.45
C ALA A 37 -20.85 -34.07 4.29
N LEU A 38 -21.56 -32.94 4.40
CA LEU A 38 -22.39 -32.38 3.32
C LEU A 38 -21.56 -31.93 2.11
N ALA A 39 -20.36 -31.38 2.36
CA ALA A 39 -19.44 -30.99 1.28
C ALA A 39 -18.83 -32.22 0.55
N ALA A 40 -18.66 -33.33 1.25
CA ALA A 40 -18.15 -34.58 0.68
C ALA A 40 -19.21 -35.30 -0.18
N GLU A 41 -20.50 -35.02 0.05
CA GLU A 41 -21.61 -35.64 -0.70
C GLU A 41 -21.96 -34.83 -1.98
N GLN A 42 -21.43 -33.60 -2.12
CA GLN A 42 -21.57 -32.84 -3.36
C GLN A 42 -20.64 -33.40 -4.43
N PRO A 43 -21.17 -33.74 -5.62
CA PRO A 43 -20.30 -34.13 -6.73
C PRO A 43 -19.30 -33.02 -7.02
N PRO A 44 -18.03 -33.34 -7.30
CA PRO A 44 -17.04 -32.33 -7.60
C PRO A 44 -17.57 -31.40 -8.71
N PRO A 45 -17.43 -30.07 -8.53
CA PRO A 45 -17.88 -29.15 -9.56
C PRO A 45 -17.18 -29.50 -10.88
N PRO A 46 -17.90 -29.45 -12.02
CA PRO A 46 -17.28 -29.77 -13.30
C PRO A 46 -16.03 -28.91 -13.46
N PRO A 47 -14.93 -29.46 -14.00
CA PRO A 47 -13.69 -28.72 -14.15
C PRO A 47 -14.00 -27.42 -14.90
N ALA A 48 -13.74 -26.29 -14.23
CA ALA A 48 -13.90 -24.98 -14.85
C ALA A 48 -12.98 -24.96 -16.08
N ARG A 49 -13.59 -25.02 -17.28
CA ARG A 49 -12.85 -24.83 -18.53
C ARG A 49 -12.49 -23.36 -18.62
N THR A 50 -11.44 -22.98 -17.91
CA THR A 50 -10.85 -21.63 -18.01
C THR A 50 -10.13 -21.58 -19.34
N ASN A 51 -10.75 -20.95 -20.32
CA ASN A 51 -10.10 -20.68 -21.62
C ASN A 51 -9.11 -19.54 -21.38
N ILE A 52 -7.90 -19.87 -20.94
CA ILE A 52 -6.83 -18.89 -20.74
C ILE A 52 -6.31 -18.53 -22.12
N ILE A 53 -6.82 -17.45 -22.70
CA ILE A 53 -6.26 -16.84 -23.89
C ILE A 53 -5.01 -16.08 -23.45
N LEU A 54 -3.86 -16.74 -23.53
CA LEU A 54 -2.55 -16.12 -23.31
C LEU A 54 -2.25 -15.19 -24.50
N ARG A 55 -2.68 -13.94 -24.41
CA ARG A 55 -2.28 -12.88 -25.32
C ARG A 55 -0.92 -12.38 -24.89
N ARG A 56 0.16 -12.84 -25.48
CA ARG A 56 1.49 -12.25 -25.28
C ARG A 56 1.48 -10.86 -25.93
N GLN A 57 1.30 -9.83 -25.12
CA GLN A 57 1.58 -8.45 -25.53
C GLN A 57 3.08 -8.21 -25.29
N LEU A 58 3.85 -8.13 -26.37
CA LEU A 58 5.24 -7.71 -26.33
C LEU A 58 5.25 -6.19 -26.55
N PHE A 59 5.66 -5.45 -25.52
CA PHE A 59 5.91 -4.01 -25.63
C PHE A 59 7.24 -3.70 -24.96
N TYR A 60 7.92 -2.68 -25.46
CA TYR A 60 9.11 -2.15 -24.82
C TYR A 60 8.71 -1.00 -23.94
N TRP A 61 9.28 -0.93 -22.74
CA TRP A 61 8.98 0.14 -21.77
C TRP A 61 9.17 1.53 -22.37
N ARG A 62 10.23 1.70 -23.16
CA ARG A 62 10.53 2.95 -23.87
C ARG A 62 9.41 3.42 -24.83
N ASP A 63 8.59 2.52 -25.34
CA ASP A 63 7.49 2.86 -26.25
C ASP A 63 6.27 3.37 -25.46
N ILE A 64 6.22 3.08 -24.17
CA ILE A 64 5.15 3.49 -23.25
C ILE A 64 5.49 4.83 -22.60
N GLU A 65 6.75 5.01 -22.17
CA GLU A 65 7.23 6.26 -21.58
C GLU A 65 7.07 7.42 -22.54
N SER A 66 6.57 8.55 -22.04
CA SER A 66 6.45 9.79 -22.80
C SER A 66 6.82 10.98 -21.92
N PRO A 67 7.50 11.99 -22.43
CA PRO A 67 7.75 13.23 -21.71
C PRO A 67 6.47 14.01 -21.43
N ASN A 68 5.39 13.72 -22.16
CA ASN A 68 4.07 14.27 -21.93
C ASN A 68 3.25 13.28 -21.09
N TYR A 69 2.90 13.67 -19.86
CA TYR A 69 2.18 12.80 -18.92
C TYR A 69 0.80 12.38 -19.40
N THR A 70 0.09 13.20 -20.16
CA THR A 70 -1.20 12.82 -20.74
C THR A 70 -1.04 11.62 -21.69
N ASN A 71 -0.02 11.66 -22.56
CA ASN A 71 0.29 10.56 -23.46
C ASN A 71 0.80 9.33 -22.69
N TYR A 72 1.62 9.55 -21.65
CA TYR A 72 2.13 8.46 -20.83
C TYR A 72 0.99 7.70 -20.13
N ILE A 73 0.04 8.44 -19.54
CA ILE A 73 -1.16 7.86 -18.92
C ILE A 73 -2.01 7.11 -19.96
N ALA A 74 -2.20 7.66 -21.15
CA ALA A 74 -2.94 6.99 -22.22
C ALA A 74 -2.26 5.68 -22.65
N ASN A 75 -0.94 5.70 -22.87
CA ASN A 75 -0.17 4.50 -23.22
C ASN A 75 -0.26 3.41 -22.15
N LEU A 76 -0.21 3.80 -20.86
CA LEU A 76 -0.36 2.85 -19.75
C LEU A 76 -1.77 2.24 -19.70
N ARG A 77 -2.81 3.00 -20.03
CA ARG A 77 -4.18 2.50 -20.14
C ARG A 77 -4.34 1.52 -21.30
N ASP A 78 -3.73 1.83 -22.44
CA ASP A 78 -3.80 1.00 -23.65
C ASP A 78 -3.21 -0.39 -23.44
N ILE A 79 -2.18 -0.53 -22.61
CA ILE A 79 -1.62 -1.83 -22.23
C ILE A 79 -2.41 -2.55 -21.14
N GLY A 80 -3.48 -1.94 -20.63
CA GLY A 80 -4.33 -2.51 -19.59
C GLY A 80 -3.78 -2.35 -18.16
N CYS A 81 -2.97 -1.34 -17.91
CA CYS A 81 -2.46 -1.06 -16.57
C CYS A 81 -3.62 -0.59 -15.66
N PRO A 82 -3.74 -1.09 -14.42
CA PRO A 82 -4.74 -0.63 -13.47
C PRO A 82 -4.56 0.85 -13.10
N GLU A 83 -5.65 1.60 -12.95
CA GLU A 83 -5.60 3.06 -12.65
C GLU A 83 -4.78 3.39 -11.39
N GLN A 84 -4.84 2.55 -10.35
CA GLN A 84 -4.02 2.76 -9.16
C GLN A 84 -2.52 2.67 -9.48
N THR A 85 -2.13 1.69 -10.29
CA THR A 85 -0.73 1.50 -10.71
C THR A 85 -0.26 2.66 -11.60
N ILE A 86 -1.12 3.14 -12.51
CA ILE A 86 -0.83 4.32 -13.34
C ILE A 86 -0.55 5.52 -12.45
N ARG A 87 -1.41 5.77 -11.47
CA ARG A 87 -1.23 6.87 -10.51
C ARG A 87 0.10 6.76 -9.77
N ASP A 88 0.43 5.57 -9.28
CA ASP A 88 1.66 5.33 -8.52
C ASP A 88 2.91 5.55 -9.39
N ILE A 89 2.88 5.11 -10.65
CA ILE A 89 3.96 5.32 -11.62
C ILE A 89 4.17 6.82 -11.88
N ILE A 90 3.09 7.54 -12.19
CA ILE A 90 3.17 8.97 -12.51
C ILE A 90 3.63 9.79 -11.30
N ILE A 91 3.12 9.51 -10.10
CA ILE A 91 3.57 10.17 -8.87
C ILE A 91 5.05 9.89 -8.62
N ALA A 92 5.51 8.66 -8.81
CA ALA A 92 6.92 8.29 -8.64
C ALA A 92 7.81 9.01 -9.64
N ASP A 93 7.42 9.09 -10.91
CA ASP A 93 8.20 9.76 -11.94
C ASP A 93 8.27 11.28 -11.70
N VAL A 94 7.14 11.94 -11.43
CA VAL A 94 7.11 13.36 -11.07
C VAL A 94 8.01 13.63 -9.87
N ASN A 95 7.92 12.82 -8.82
CA ASN A 95 8.78 12.97 -7.64
C ASN A 95 10.27 12.82 -7.97
N ALA A 96 10.62 11.88 -8.85
CA ALA A 96 12.01 11.68 -9.30
C ALA A 96 12.53 12.87 -10.11
N VAL A 97 11.70 13.46 -10.99
CA VAL A 97 12.04 14.67 -11.74
C VAL A 97 12.31 15.84 -10.80
N TYR A 98 11.41 16.10 -9.85
CA TYR A 98 11.57 17.21 -8.91
C TYR A 98 12.68 16.96 -7.87
N ALA A 99 12.98 15.72 -7.52
CA ALA A 99 14.15 15.39 -6.71
C ALA A 99 15.46 15.77 -7.44
N ARG A 100 15.55 15.46 -8.74
CA ARG A 100 16.70 15.86 -9.58
C ARG A 100 16.79 17.37 -9.70
N LYS A 101 15.69 18.08 -9.99
CA LYS A 101 15.67 19.55 -10.02
C LYS A 101 16.18 20.16 -8.71
N ARG A 102 15.70 19.66 -7.57
CA ARG A 102 16.19 20.11 -6.26
C ARG A 102 17.70 19.88 -6.09
N ALA A 103 18.19 18.72 -6.47
CA ALA A 103 19.62 18.40 -6.35
C ALA A 103 20.51 19.28 -7.23
N THR A 104 20.01 19.77 -8.38
CA THR A 104 20.79 20.58 -9.33
C THR A 104 20.60 22.08 -9.14
N GLU A 105 19.42 22.53 -8.73
CA GLU A 105 19.06 23.95 -8.66
C GLU A 105 19.22 24.56 -7.26
N LEU A 106 19.22 23.72 -6.20
CA LEU A 106 19.40 24.22 -4.84
C LEU A 106 20.87 24.23 -4.45
N VAL A 107 21.41 25.41 -4.17
CA VAL A 107 22.72 25.58 -3.55
C VAL A 107 22.57 25.47 -2.03
N THR A 108 23.00 24.36 -1.46
CA THR A 108 22.95 24.14 0.00
C THR A 108 24.21 24.67 0.68
N GLY A 109 24.14 24.94 1.98
CA GLY A 109 25.29 25.35 2.77
C GLY A 109 26.42 24.31 2.76
N GLU A 110 26.12 23.04 2.62
CA GLU A 110 27.09 21.93 2.52
C GLU A 110 27.94 22.03 1.24
N GLN A 111 27.39 22.57 0.17
CA GLN A 111 28.14 22.82 -1.08
C GLN A 111 29.15 23.97 -0.93
N GLN A 112 29.06 24.75 0.15
CA GLN A 112 29.98 25.86 0.49
C GLN A 112 30.95 25.46 1.60
N TRP A 113 31.53 24.26 1.54
CA TRP A 113 32.43 23.68 2.56
C TRP A 113 33.65 24.55 2.90
N TRP A 114 34.00 25.52 2.02
CA TRP A 114 35.10 26.47 2.23
C TRP A 114 34.72 27.67 3.13
N ARG A 115 33.45 27.84 3.50
CA ARG A 115 32.99 28.91 4.36
C ARG A 115 32.82 28.42 5.79
N SER A 116 33.31 29.19 6.75
CA SER A 116 33.16 28.90 8.19
C SER A 116 31.73 29.17 8.66
N GLU A 117 31.02 30.09 8.02
CA GLU A 117 29.62 30.43 8.35
C GLU A 117 28.77 30.39 7.05
N PRO A 118 27.55 29.82 7.13
CA PRO A 118 26.64 29.81 5.99
C PRO A 118 26.18 31.22 5.60
N ASP A 119 26.14 31.50 4.31
CA ASP A 119 25.58 32.75 3.81
C ASP A 119 24.06 32.74 3.93
N LEU A 120 23.53 33.59 4.80
CA LEU A 120 22.07 33.67 5.07
C LEU A 120 21.25 34.05 3.82
N ASN A 121 21.84 34.79 2.89
CA ASN A 121 21.13 35.14 1.64
C ASN A 121 21.02 33.92 0.73
N VAL A 122 22.08 33.12 0.64
CA VAL A 122 22.06 31.86 -0.12
C VAL A 122 21.06 30.88 0.47
N LEU A 123 21.03 30.76 1.81
CA LEU A 123 20.08 29.89 2.49
C LEU A 123 18.62 30.32 2.26
N ARG A 124 18.36 31.64 2.32
CA ARG A 124 17.01 32.17 2.02
C ARG A 124 16.62 31.93 0.57
N ALA A 125 17.52 32.21 -0.37
CA ALA A 125 17.27 31.95 -1.80
C ALA A 125 17.03 30.47 -2.06
N ALA A 126 17.79 29.56 -1.45
CA ALA A 126 17.58 28.14 -1.54
C ALA A 126 16.23 27.71 -0.95
N ALA A 127 15.82 28.27 0.18
CA ALA A 127 14.52 27.97 0.78
C ALA A 127 13.36 28.44 -0.10
N GLN A 128 13.45 29.64 -0.67
CA GLN A 128 12.44 30.15 -1.62
C GLN A 128 12.36 29.26 -2.85
N LYS A 129 13.50 28.91 -3.45
CA LYS A 129 13.53 28.04 -4.63
C LYS A 129 12.98 26.64 -4.33
N ALA A 130 13.26 26.09 -3.14
CA ALA A 130 12.71 24.81 -2.70
C ALA A 130 11.17 24.86 -2.59
N GLN A 131 10.63 25.97 -2.09
CA GLN A 131 9.20 26.19 -2.01
C GLN A 131 8.57 26.30 -3.40
N GLU A 132 9.15 27.08 -4.31
CA GLU A 132 8.70 27.18 -5.70
C GLU A 132 8.62 25.81 -6.39
N LEU A 133 9.68 25.01 -6.28
CA LEU A 133 9.72 23.66 -6.87
C LEU A 133 8.65 22.75 -6.28
N GLU A 134 8.35 22.88 -4.98
CA GLU A 134 7.32 22.09 -4.33
C GLU A 134 5.90 22.52 -4.78
N GLU A 135 5.68 23.81 -4.99
CA GLU A 135 4.43 24.35 -5.51
C GLU A 135 4.21 23.91 -6.97
N GLU A 136 5.26 23.99 -7.83
CA GLU A 136 5.21 23.49 -9.20
C GLU A 136 4.89 21.98 -9.24
N ARG A 137 5.56 21.19 -8.40
CA ARG A 137 5.31 19.75 -8.31
C ARG A 137 3.85 19.46 -7.94
N ARG A 138 3.34 20.18 -6.93
CA ARG A 138 1.96 20.01 -6.46
C ARG A 138 0.95 20.44 -7.53
N ALA A 139 1.19 21.54 -8.20
CA ALA A 139 0.34 22.03 -9.29
C ALA A 139 0.29 21.02 -10.44
N LEU A 140 1.44 20.46 -10.82
CA LEU A 140 1.52 19.42 -11.86
C LEU A 140 0.71 18.19 -11.45
N LEU A 141 0.91 17.65 -10.25
CA LEU A 141 0.17 16.46 -9.77
C LEU A 141 -1.34 16.70 -9.64
N THR A 142 -1.76 17.94 -9.42
CA THR A 142 -3.20 18.29 -9.35
C THR A 142 -3.83 18.41 -10.74
N SER A 143 -3.02 18.71 -11.76
CA SER A 143 -3.48 18.84 -13.14
C SER A 143 -3.58 17.53 -13.92
N LEU A 144 -3.02 16.44 -13.38
CA LEU A 144 -2.98 15.10 -13.97
C LEU A 144 -4.10 14.21 -13.44
#